data_9a4f45d18bf02b70fdc57b9431b26514
#
_entry.id   9a4f45d18bf02b70fdc57b9431b26514
#
_cell.length_a   1.000
_cell.length_b   1.000
_cell.length_c   1.000
_cell.angle_alpha   90.00
_cell.angle_beta   90.00
_cell.angle_gamma   90.00
#
_symmetry.space_group_name_H-M   'P 1'
#
loop_
_entity.id
_entity.type
_entity.pdbx_description
1 polymer ?
#
loop_
_entity_poly.entity_id
_entity_poly.type
_entity_poly.pdbx_seq_one_letter_code
_entity_poly.pdbx_strand_id
1 'polypeptide(L)'
;MLNKIVQKIFTKFTNFKANPYHPLVWINGSPKIGKNVVISGFSEINANHANVTIGDNCDIASFVAINAADSHNYCLGLSDEIERKDITIGRNVFIGSHCVVKGGANIGNYCVIGSGTIVDGVDIPDYSLVVGNPMVVKRGYYKK
;
A
#
# COMPACT_ATOMS: atom_id res chain seq x y z
N MET A 1 -22.74 -2.93 11.32
CA MET A 1 -23.39 -1.74 11.93
C MET A 1 -22.40 -0.91 12.75
N LEU A 2 -21.68 -1.50 13.68
CA LEU A 2 -20.73 -0.82 14.56
C LEU A 2 -19.62 -0.05 13.80
N ASN A 3 -19.02 -0.66 12.78
CA ASN A 3 -17.99 -0.02 11.95
C ASN A 3 -18.45 1.28 11.29
N LYS A 4 -19.71 1.33 10.82
CA LYS A 4 -20.28 2.55 10.22
C LYS A 4 -20.49 3.67 11.25
N ILE A 5 -20.82 3.31 12.48
CA ILE A 5 -20.99 4.27 13.57
C ILE A 5 -19.62 4.84 13.98
N VAL A 6 -18.61 3.98 14.15
CA VAL A 6 -17.24 4.40 14.47
C VAL A 6 -16.70 5.33 13.39
N GLN A 7 -16.84 4.98 12.11
CA GLN A 7 -16.41 5.84 11.01
C GLN A 7 -17.11 7.19 11.00
N LYS A 8 -18.44 7.23 11.28
CA LYS A 8 -19.17 8.51 11.37
C LYS A 8 -18.64 9.40 12.49
N ILE A 9 -18.29 8.82 13.63
CA ILE A 9 -17.71 9.57 14.76
C ILE A 9 -16.32 10.10 14.35
N PHE A 10 -15.47 9.26 13.78
CA PHE A 10 -14.13 9.65 13.32
C PHE A 10 -14.17 10.74 12.27
N THR A 11 -15.03 10.62 11.25
CA THR A 11 -15.14 11.63 10.19
C THR A 11 -15.69 12.98 10.68
N LYS A 12 -16.41 12.97 11.81
CA LYS A 12 -16.94 14.21 12.41
C LYS A 12 -15.88 15.01 13.17
N PHE A 13 -14.93 14.32 13.78
CA PHE A 13 -13.94 14.94 14.69
C PHE A 13 -12.51 14.93 14.16
N THR A 14 -12.27 14.32 13.02
CA THR A 14 -10.93 14.22 12.39
C THR A 14 -11.04 14.46 10.89
N ASN A 15 -9.92 14.63 10.21
CA ASN A 15 -9.85 14.67 8.74
C ASN A 15 -9.92 13.28 8.09
N PHE A 16 -10.31 12.26 8.83
CA PHE A 16 -10.45 10.91 8.35
C PHE A 16 -11.60 10.80 7.35
N LYS A 17 -11.33 10.20 6.18
CA LYS A 17 -12.36 9.93 5.17
C LYS A 17 -12.88 8.51 5.36
N ALA A 18 -14.22 8.37 5.48
CA ALA A 18 -14.85 7.05 5.53
C ALA A 18 -14.52 6.24 4.26
N ASN A 19 -14.22 4.96 4.44
CA ASN A 19 -13.94 4.02 3.37
C ASN A 19 -14.61 2.66 3.65
N PRO A 20 -14.72 1.75 2.67
CA PRO A 20 -15.43 0.47 2.84
C PRO A 20 -14.62 -0.60 3.61
N TYR A 21 -13.38 -0.30 3.97
CA TYR A 21 -12.46 -1.24 4.63
C TYR A 21 -12.60 -1.19 6.15
N HIS A 22 -11.55 -1.57 6.87
CA HIS A 22 -11.54 -1.44 8.32
C HIS A 22 -11.63 0.04 8.74
N PRO A 23 -12.36 0.38 9.84
CA PRO A 23 -12.54 1.78 10.28
C PRO A 23 -11.26 2.55 10.53
N LEU A 24 -10.17 1.86 10.86
CA LEU A 24 -8.87 2.45 11.14
C LEU A 24 -7.89 2.31 9.96
N VAL A 25 -8.39 2.23 8.74
CA VAL A 25 -7.59 2.36 7.52
C VAL A 25 -7.58 3.83 7.11
N TRP A 26 -6.38 4.36 6.90
CA TRP A 26 -6.19 5.75 6.47
C TRP A 26 -5.90 5.81 4.97
N ILE A 27 -6.74 6.52 4.22
CA ILE A 27 -6.56 6.71 2.78
C ILE A 27 -6.45 8.20 2.47
N ASN A 28 -5.30 8.61 1.98
CA ASN A 28 -5.02 9.95 1.48
C ASN A 28 -4.98 9.95 -0.05
N GLY A 29 -5.60 10.95 -0.66
CA GLY A 29 -5.72 11.02 -2.11
C GLY A 29 -6.84 10.11 -2.64
N SER A 30 -6.70 9.66 -3.88
CA SER A 30 -7.74 8.90 -4.58
C SER A 30 -7.13 7.67 -5.27
N PRO A 31 -6.69 6.66 -4.53
CA PRO A 31 -6.17 5.44 -5.13
C PRO A 31 -7.27 4.70 -5.91
N LYS A 32 -6.89 4.02 -6.98
CA LYS A 32 -7.77 3.10 -7.72
C LYS A 32 -7.66 1.72 -7.10
N ILE A 33 -8.72 1.27 -6.44
CA ILE A 33 -8.73 -0.03 -5.75
C ILE A 33 -9.77 -0.92 -6.41
N GLY A 34 -9.34 -2.13 -6.77
CA GLY A 34 -10.16 -3.13 -7.45
C GLY A 34 -11.23 -3.76 -6.57
N LYS A 35 -11.83 -4.82 -7.08
CA LYS A 35 -12.89 -5.59 -6.39
C LYS A 35 -12.30 -6.61 -5.43
N ASN A 36 -13.05 -6.96 -4.39
CA ASN A 36 -12.69 -7.99 -3.39
C ASN A 36 -11.33 -7.71 -2.73
N VAL A 37 -10.99 -6.46 -2.49
CA VAL A 37 -9.77 -6.07 -1.78
C VAL A 37 -10.06 -5.95 -0.30
N VAL A 38 -9.25 -6.61 0.50
CA VAL A 38 -9.26 -6.50 1.97
C VAL A 38 -8.10 -5.60 2.38
N ILE A 39 -8.37 -4.63 3.26
CA ILE A 39 -7.34 -3.79 3.87
C ILE A 39 -7.63 -3.78 5.38
N SER A 40 -6.70 -4.33 6.12
CA SER A 40 -6.83 -4.49 7.57
C SER A 40 -6.43 -3.23 8.33
N GLY A 41 -6.86 -3.14 9.57
CA GLY A 41 -6.73 -1.94 10.40
C GLY A 41 -5.30 -1.45 10.59
N PHE A 42 -5.18 -0.15 10.85
CA PHE A 42 -3.92 0.58 11.02
C PHE A 42 -3.03 0.62 9.77
N SER A 43 -3.58 0.28 8.62
CA SER A 43 -2.89 0.43 7.34
C SER A 43 -3.14 1.81 6.74
N GLU A 44 -2.18 2.30 5.98
CA GLU A 44 -2.23 3.58 5.29
C GLU A 44 -1.99 3.43 3.79
N ILE A 45 -2.76 4.16 2.99
CA ILE A 45 -2.49 4.37 1.57
C ILE A 45 -2.37 5.87 1.33
N ASN A 46 -1.17 6.32 0.98
CA ASN A 46 -0.92 7.71 0.59
C ASN A 46 -0.73 7.82 -0.93
N ALA A 47 -1.80 8.26 -1.58
CA ALA A 47 -1.89 8.50 -3.03
C ALA A 47 -1.99 9.99 -3.36
N ASN A 48 -1.58 10.88 -2.45
CA ASN A 48 -1.62 12.32 -2.72
C ASN A 48 -0.67 12.69 -3.85
N HIS A 49 -1.22 13.31 -4.90
CA HIS A 49 -0.49 13.76 -6.09
C HIS A 49 0.34 12.65 -6.78
N ALA A 50 -0.12 11.39 -6.70
CA ALA A 50 0.43 10.25 -7.40
C ALA A 50 -0.67 9.25 -7.74
N ASN A 51 -0.44 8.38 -8.73
CA ASN A 51 -1.35 7.30 -9.07
C ASN A 51 -0.99 6.05 -8.26
N VAL A 52 -1.87 5.63 -7.38
CA VAL A 52 -1.76 4.34 -6.69
C VAL A 52 -2.88 3.45 -7.19
N THR A 53 -2.52 2.29 -7.72
CA THR A 53 -3.47 1.30 -8.24
C THR A 53 -3.28 -0.02 -7.52
N ILE A 54 -4.36 -0.61 -7.04
CA ILE A 54 -4.41 -1.93 -6.40
C ILE A 54 -5.40 -2.78 -7.18
N GLY A 55 -4.95 -3.90 -7.71
CA GLY A 55 -5.78 -4.82 -8.50
C GLY A 55 -6.79 -5.60 -7.67
N ASP A 56 -7.59 -6.40 -8.36
CA ASP A 56 -8.65 -7.22 -7.74
C ASP A 56 -8.09 -8.33 -6.83
N ASN A 57 -8.89 -8.75 -5.86
CA ASN A 57 -8.62 -9.89 -4.97
C ASN A 57 -7.30 -9.78 -4.19
N CYS A 58 -6.91 -8.57 -3.79
CA CYS A 58 -5.74 -8.36 -2.94
C CYS A 58 -6.11 -8.43 -1.46
N ASP A 59 -5.18 -8.91 -0.66
CA ASP A 59 -5.30 -8.94 0.80
C ASP A 59 -4.11 -8.21 1.41
N ILE A 60 -4.40 -7.07 2.03
CA ILE A 60 -3.43 -6.19 2.68
C ILE A 60 -3.63 -6.30 4.19
N ALA A 61 -2.68 -6.91 4.85
CA ALA A 61 -2.71 -7.14 6.29
C ALA A 61 -2.57 -5.84 7.09
N SER A 62 -2.63 -5.93 8.41
CA SER A 62 -2.58 -4.76 9.31
C SER A 62 -1.20 -4.08 9.32
N PHE A 63 -1.19 -2.78 9.61
CA PHE A 63 0.03 -1.97 9.73
C PHE A 63 0.87 -1.92 8.45
N VAL A 64 0.24 -1.95 7.29
CA VAL A 64 0.90 -1.79 5.99
C VAL A 64 0.86 -0.32 5.59
N ALA A 65 2.00 0.22 5.18
CA ALA A 65 2.09 1.56 4.59
C ALA A 65 2.37 1.46 3.08
N ILE A 66 1.44 1.94 2.26
CA ILE A 66 1.62 2.12 0.82
C ILE A 66 1.79 3.61 0.58
N ASN A 67 3.02 4.06 0.35
CA ASN A 67 3.34 5.48 0.33
C ASN A 67 4.04 5.88 -0.97
N ALA A 68 3.35 6.67 -1.78
CA ALA A 68 3.86 7.21 -3.04
C ALA A 68 4.78 8.42 -2.87
N ALA A 69 4.86 9.00 -1.67
CA ALA A 69 5.63 10.21 -1.38
C ALA A 69 6.94 9.90 -0.67
N ASP A 70 7.99 10.61 -1.01
CA ASP A 70 9.26 10.63 -0.30
C ASP A 70 9.71 12.07 -0.10
N SER A 71 9.84 12.50 1.16
CA SER A 71 10.14 13.87 1.53
C SER A 71 11.55 14.05 2.12
N HIS A 72 12.40 13.02 2.11
CA HIS A 72 13.70 13.12 2.78
C HIS A 72 14.60 14.22 2.19
N ASN A 73 14.68 14.33 0.85
CA ASN A 73 15.47 15.38 0.21
C ASN A 73 14.90 16.77 0.51
N TYR A 74 13.58 16.91 0.54
CA TYR A 74 12.93 18.17 0.95
C TYR A 74 13.26 18.52 2.40
N CYS A 75 13.18 17.54 3.31
CA CYS A 75 13.50 17.74 4.73
C CYS A 75 14.96 18.15 4.96
N LEU A 76 15.88 17.63 4.16
CA LEU A 76 17.31 17.96 4.22
C LEU A 76 17.69 19.25 3.48
N GLY A 77 16.74 19.94 2.85
CA GLY A 77 17.00 21.13 2.03
C GLY A 77 17.76 20.84 0.73
N LEU A 78 17.73 19.58 0.26
CA LEU A 78 18.36 19.15 -0.99
C LEU A 78 17.43 19.26 -2.20
N SER A 79 16.14 19.51 -1.96
CA SER A 79 15.10 19.67 -2.99
C SER A 79 14.04 20.64 -2.47
N ASP A 80 13.45 21.41 -3.35
CA ASP A 80 12.30 22.28 -3.05
C ASP A 80 10.96 21.56 -3.16
N GLU A 81 10.99 20.28 -3.58
CA GLU A 81 9.79 19.47 -3.82
C GLU A 81 9.87 18.11 -3.12
N ILE A 82 8.69 17.60 -2.72
CA ILE A 82 8.52 16.23 -2.25
C ILE A 82 8.45 15.30 -3.46
N GLU A 83 9.34 14.32 -3.52
CA GLU A 83 9.31 13.32 -4.58
C GLU A 83 8.05 12.45 -4.48
N ARG A 84 7.41 12.19 -5.63
CA ARG A 84 6.21 11.36 -5.71
C ARG A 84 6.33 10.43 -6.91
N LYS A 85 6.12 9.15 -6.67
CA LYS A 85 6.19 8.10 -7.71
C LYS A 85 4.96 7.23 -7.60
N ASP A 86 4.38 6.90 -8.76
CA ASP A 86 3.23 6.01 -8.86
C ASP A 86 3.54 4.63 -8.27
N ILE A 87 2.51 3.96 -7.78
CA ILE A 87 2.59 2.58 -7.28
C ILE A 87 1.54 1.75 -8.02
N THR A 88 1.95 0.60 -8.52
CA THR A 88 1.03 -0.38 -9.09
C THR A 88 1.16 -1.70 -8.33
N ILE A 89 0.03 -2.22 -7.88
CA ILE A 89 -0.10 -3.54 -7.28
C ILE A 89 -1.07 -4.34 -8.15
N GLY A 90 -0.61 -5.45 -8.68
CA GLY A 90 -1.38 -6.35 -9.52
C GLY A 90 -2.55 -7.01 -8.79
N ARG A 91 -3.20 -7.96 -9.43
CA ARG A 91 -4.29 -8.74 -8.83
C ARG A 91 -3.77 -9.93 -8.04
N ASN A 92 -4.57 -10.41 -7.08
CA ASN A 92 -4.25 -11.59 -6.27
C ASN A 92 -2.90 -11.44 -5.54
N VAL A 93 -2.64 -10.26 -4.99
CA VAL A 93 -1.43 -9.97 -4.23
C VAL A 93 -1.75 -10.00 -2.74
N PHE A 94 -0.92 -10.71 -1.98
CA PHE A 94 -0.94 -10.68 -0.53
C PHE A 94 0.20 -9.80 -0.01
N ILE A 95 -0.10 -8.87 0.90
CA ILE A 95 0.89 -8.04 1.58
C ILE A 95 0.79 -8.30 3.09
N GLY A 96 1.82 -8.90 3.64
CA GLY A 96 1.90 -9.24 5.05
C GLY A 96 2.00 -8.02 5.96
N SER A 97 1.72 -8.22 7.24
CA SER A 97 1.71 -7.14 8.25
C SER A 97 3.08 -6.44 8.36
N HIS A 98 3.04 -5.15 8.70
CA HIS A 98 4.22 -4.32 8.88
C HIS A 98 5.10 -4.17 7.63
N CYS A 99 4.50 -4.31 6.44
CA CYS A 99 5.20 -4.00 5.19
C CYS A 99 5.12 -2.51 4.85
N VAL A 100 6.11 -2.06 4.12
CA VAL A 100 6.10 -0.74 3.47
C VAL A 100 6.25 -0.95 1.97
N VAL A 101 5.38 -0.30 1.18
CA VAL A 101 5.50 -0.24 -0.28
C VAL A 101 5.86 1.18 -0.67
N LYS A 102 7.05 1.36 -1.21
CA LYS A 102 7.58 2.69 -1.57
C LYS A 102 7.14 3.12 -2.96
N GLY A 103 7.14 4.43 -3.18
CA GLY A 103 6.87 5.01 -4.49
C GLY A 103 7.77 4.43 -5.58
N GLY A 104 7.18 4.17 -6.75
CA GLY A 104 7.83 3.52 -7.88
C GLY A 104 7.72 1.99 -7.90
N ALA A 105 7.17 1.37 -6.86
CA ALA A 105 6.95 -0.08 -6.85
C ALA A 105 5.89 -0.50 -7.88
N ASN A 106 6.24 -1.49 -8.69
CA ASN A 106 5.33 -2.13 -9.62
C ASN A 106 5.31 -3.64 -9.31
N ILE A 107 4.30 -4.06 -8.54
CA ILE A 107 4.16 -5.44 -8.08
C ILE A 107 3.25 -6.19 -9.06
N GLY A 108 3.77 -7.24 -9.65
CA GLY A 108 3.04 -8.11 -10.58
C GLY A 108 1.90 -8.89 -9.91
N ASN A 109 1.21 -9.68 -10.71
CA ASN A 109 0.09 -10.48 -10.26
C ASN A 109 0.55 -11.72 -9.46
N TYR A 110 -0.31 -12.22 -8.56
CA TYR A 110 -0.07 -13.45 -7.81
C TYR A 110 1.21 -13.41 -6.98
N CYS A 111 1.57 -12.24 -6.45
CA CYS A 111 2.74 -12.05 -5.62
C CYS A 111 2.40 -12.15 -4.13
N VAL A 112 3.37 -12.53 -3.34
CA VAL A 112 3.32 -12.48 -1.89
C VAL A 112 4.45 -11.60 -1.39
N ILE A 113 4.09 -10.60 -0.58
CA ILE A 113 5.04 -9.78 0.17
C ILE A 113 5.00 -10.28 1.62
N GLY A 114 6.08 -10.87 2.06
CA GLY A 114 6.19 -11.42 3.41
C GLY A 114 6.18 -10.31 4.47
N SER A 115 5.65 -10.59 5.65
CA SER A 115 5.53 -9.61 6.74
C SER A 115 6.87 -8.93 7.06
N GLY A 116 6.83 -7.64 7.35
CA GLY A 116 8.02 -6.85 7.68
C GLY A 116 8.90 -6.49 6.49
N THR A 117 8.45 -6.73 5.26
CA THR A 117 9.21 -6.40 4.05
C THR A 117 9.10 -4.91 3.70
N ILE A 118 10.22 -4.32 3.32
CA ILE A 118 10.27 -2.99 2.69
C ILE A 118 10.41 -3.19 1.18
N VAL A 119 9.33 -2.91 0.44
CA VAL A 119 9.32 -3.00 -1.02
C VAL A 119 9.86 -1.70 -1.60
N ASP A 120 11.00 -1.79 -2.25
CA ASP A 120 11.61 -0.66 -2.96
C ASP A 120 10.86 -0.34 -4.27
N GLY A 121 11.12 0.86 -4.82
CA GLY A 121 10.51 1.35 -6.05
C GLY A 121 11.06 0.65 -7.31
N VAL A 122 10.77 -0.64 -7.46
CA VAL A 122 11.26 -1.49 -8.56
C VAL A 122 10.13 -2.37 -9.12
N ASP A 123 10.39 -2.97 -10.29
CA ASP A 123 9.50 -3.95 -10.89
C ASP A 123 9.67 -5.33 -10.26
N ILE A 124 8.57 -5.88 -9.76
CA ILE A 124 8.47 -7.22 -9.21
C ILE A 124 7.61 -8.07 -10.15
N PRO A 125 8.17 -9.09 -10.80
CA PRO A 125 7.42 -9.89 -11.77
C PRO A 125 6.34 -10.74 -11.12
N ASP A 126 5.37 -11.16 -11.92
CA ASP A 126 4.29 -12.06 -11.51
C ASP A 126 4.80 -13.30 -10.77
N TYR A 127 4.00 -13.84 -9.86
CA TYR A 127 4.26 -15.05 -9.09
C TYR A 127 5.50 -14.99 -8.18
N SER A 128 5.93 -13.79 -7.79
CA SER A 128 7.10 -13.62 -6.91
C SER A 128 6.74 -13.74 -5.43
N LEU A 129 7.70 -14.21 -4.65
CA LEU A 129 7.76 -14.03 -3.21
C LEU A 129 8.82 -12.97 -2.90
N VAL A 130 8.44 -11.93 -2.15
CA VAL A 130 9.35 -10.86 -1.73
C VAL A 130 9.46 -10.86 -0.21
N VAL A 131 10.66 -10.85 0.33
CA VAL A 131 10.88 -10.90 1.77
C VAL A 131 12.04 -10.01 2.21
N GLY A 132 11.88 -9.39 3.36
CA GLY A 132 12.95 -8.77 4.12
C GLY A 132 13.23 -7.30 3.87
N ASN A 133 14.24 -6.80 4.59
CA ASN A 133 14.84 -5.48 4.45
C ASN A 133 16.36 -5.58 4.74
N PRO A 134 17.21 -5.44 3.72
CA PRO A 134 16.89 -5.24 2.31
C PRO A 134 16.05 -6.38 1.72
N MET A 135 15.15 -6.05 0.77
CA MET A 135 14.28 -7.06 0.21
C MET A 135 15.00 -8.04 -0.73
N VAL A 136 14.52 -9.27 -0.73
CA VAL A 136 14.94 -10.32 -1.67
C VAL A 136 13.72 -10.74 -2.49
N VAL A 137 13.83 -10.70 -3.82
CA VAL A 137 12.80 -11.12 -4.76
C VAL A 137 13.07 -12.53 -5.25
N LYS A 138 12.21 -13.48 -4.88
CA LYS A 138 12.22 -14.85 -5.38
C LYS A 138 11.25 -14.97 -6.55
N ARG A 139 11.75 -14.80 -7.76
CA ARG A 139 10.94 -14.74 -9.00
C ARG A 139 10.29 -16.08 -9.31
N GLY A 140 9.03 -16.06 -9.75
CA GLY A 140 8.30 -17.25 -10.16
C GLY A 140 8.08 -18.29 -9.05
N TYR A 141 8.21 -17.91 -7.80
CA TYR A 141 8.12 -18.81 -6.64
C TYR A 141 6.77 -19.55 -6.57
N TYR A 142 5.69 -18.89 -7.00
CA TYR A 142 4.33 -19.45 -7.02
C TYR A 142 3.88 -19.89 -8.42
N LYS A 143 4.76 -19.87 -9.41
CA LYS A 143 4.43 -20.35 -10.75
C LYS A 143 4.29 -21.87 -10.69
N LYS A 144 3.08 -22.38 -10.99
CA LYS A 144 2.81 -23.81 -11.13
C LYS A 144 3.28 -24.32 -12.48
#